data_2e45d668237b507ea2749f09d9401cbe
#
_entry.id   2e45d668237b507ea2749f09d9401cbe
#
_cell.length_a   1.000
_cell.length_b   1.000
_cell.length_c   1.000
_cell.angle_alpha   90.00
_cell.angle_beta   90.00
_cell.angle_gamma   90.00
#
_symmetry.space_group_name_H-M   'P 1'
#
loop_
_entity.id
_entity.type
_entity.pdbx_description
1 polymer ?
#
loop_
_entity_poly.entity_id
_entity_poly.type
_entity_poly.pdbx_seq_one_letter_code
_entity_poly.pdbx_strand_id
1 'polypeptide(L)'
;MIKNIPSHVNQVELLKIISKNYSKAYNFFYLPIDFNKKLNAGYAFINFKSAKLIINFFLELENQPWDLPNCGNKICYLSYARIQGFRSICEHFEKSNIMKQIDDKVKPIIILD
;
A
#
# COMPACT_ATOMS: atom_id res chain seq x y z
N MET A 1 2.09 2.00 7.04
CA MET A 1 1.09 0.96 6.72
C MET A 1 -0.28 1.58 6.60
N ILE A 2 -0.97 1.27 5.54
CA ILE A 2 -2.36 1.69 5.29
C ILE A 2 -3.26 0.57 5.76
N LYS A 3 -4.25 0.88 6.58
CA LYS A 3 -5.13 -0.12 7.20
C LYS A 3 -6.60 0.10 6.85
N ASN A 4 -7.38 -0.94 7.10
CA ASN A 4 -8.83 -0.95 6.89
C ASN A 4 -9.21 -0.73 5.42
N ILE A 5 -8.45 -1.30 4.53
CA ILE A 5 -8.70 -1.22 3.09
C ILE A 5 -9.90 -2.11 2.74
N PRO A 6 -10.87 -1.59 1.98
CA PRO A 6 -12.00 -2.41 1.55
C PRO A 6 -11.52 -3.66 0.79
N SER A 7 -12.05 -4.83 1.14
CA SER A 7 -11.51 -6.12 0.70
C SER A 7 -11.52 -6.35 -0.80
N HIS A 8 -12.43 -5.70 -1.52
CA HIS A 8 -12.56 -5.85 -2.98
C HIS A 8 -11.58 -4.99 -3.78
N VAL A 9 -10.86 -4.07 -3.14
CA VAL A 9 -9.92 -3.18 -3.82
C VAL A 9 -8.64 -3.93 -4.17
N ASN A 10 -8.18 -3.83 -5.40
CA ASN A 10 -6.92 -4.43 -5.82
C ASN A 10 -5.79 -3.39 -5.80
N GLN A 11 -4.55 -3.86 -6.00
CA GLN A 11 -3.36 -3.01 -5.93
C GLN A 11 -3.38 -1.89 -6.97
N VAL A 12 -3.83 -2.18 -8.18
CA VAL A 12 -3.90 -1.18 -9.26
C VAL A 12 -4.89 -0.07 -8.90
N GLU A 13 -6.06 -0.44 -8.37
CA GLU A 13 -7.07 0.53 -7.94
C GLU A 13 -6.57 1.41 -6.80
N LEU A 14 -5.94 0.80 -5.78
CA LEU A 14 -5.42 1.54 -4.65
C LEU A 14 -4.30 2.49 -5.06
N LEU A 15 -3.42 2.05 -5.97
CA LEU A 15 -2.37 2.91 -6.50
C LEU A 15 -2.89 4.11 -7.26
N LYS A 16 -3.99 3.98 -7.97
CA LYS A 16 -4.61 5.12 -8.66
C LYS A 16 -5.04 6.21 -7.69
N ILE A 17 -5.58 5.80 -6.54
CA ILE A 17 -5.99 6.74 -5.50
C ILE A 17 -4.79 7.47 -4.91
N ILE A 18 -3.75 6.72 -4.56
CA ILE A 18 -2.54 7.27 -3.96
C ILE A 18 -1.78 8.13 -4.97
N SER A 19 -1.64 7.68 -6.21
CA SER A 19 -0.89 8.37 -7.24
C SER A 19 -1.54 9.66 -7.71
N LYS A 20 -2.80 9.88 -7.41
CA LYS A 20 -3.46 11.15 -7.74
C LYS A 20 -2.73 12.34 -7.14
N ASN A 21 -2.27 12.23 -5.88
CA ASN A 21 -1.57 13.30 -5.17
C ASN A 21 -0.12 12.95 -4.80
N TYR A 22 0.25 11.69 -4.85
CA TYR A 22 1.54 11.19 -4.34
C TYR A 22 2.31 10.36 -5.37
N SER A 23 2.05 10.55 -6.66
CA SER A 23 2.80 9.90 -7.73
C SER A 23 4.28 10.29 -7.61
N LYS A 24 5.22 9.43 -7.62
CA LYS A 24 6.66 9.69 -7.40
C LYS A 24 7.05 10.03 -5.94
N ALA A 25 6.11 9.97 -5.01
CA ALA A 25 6.41 10.25 -3.60
C ALA A 25 6.90 9.03 -2.85
N TYR A 26 6.67 7.83 -3.39
CA TYR A 26 7.03 6.57 -2.75
C TYR A 26 7.97 5.76 -3.63
N ASN A 27 8.71 4.84 -3.01
CA ASN A 27 9.61 3.93 -3.72
C ASN A 27 9.31 2.46 -3.46
N PHE A 28 8.34 2.16 -2.59
CA PHE A 28 7.86 0.81 -2.32
C PHE A 28 6.36 0.84 -2.06
N PHE A 29 5.62 -0.11 -2.64
CA PHE A 29 4.19 -0.28 -2.39
C PHE A 29 3.82 -1.75 -2.53
N TYR A 30 3.06 -2.27 -1.57
CA TYR A 30 2.58 -3.64 -1.64
C TYR A 30 1.25 -3.80 -0.92
N LEU A 31 0.26 -4.35 -1.62
CA LEU A 31 -1.03 -4.75 -1.08
C LEU A 31 -1.11 -6.27 -1.03
N PRO A 32 -0.89 -6.90 0.14
CA PRO A 32 -0.99 -8.35 0.27
C PRO A 32 -2.38 -8.86 -0.11
N ILE A 33 -2.41 -10.01 -0.78
CA ILE A 33 -3.64 -10.64 -1.26
C ILE A 33 -3.76 -12.02 -0.64
N ASP A 34 -4.97 -12.36 -0.17
CA ASP A 34 -5.34 -13.71 0.18
C ASP A 34 -5.70 -14.43 -1.12
N PHE A 35 -4.80 -15.27 -1.62
CA PHE A 35 -4.99 -15.96 -2.89
C PHE A 35 -6.16 -16.96 -2.89
N ASN A 36 -6.53 -17.48 -1.72
CA ASN A 36 -7.67 -18.38 -1.61
C ASN A 36 -8.99 -17.64 -1.80
N LYS A 37 -9.11 -16.47 -1.20
CA LYS A 37 -10.31 -15.63 -1.28
C LYS A 37 -10.29 -14.67 -2.45
N LYS A 38 -9.14 -14.45 -3.07
CA LYS A 38 -8.93 -13.46 -4.14
C LYS A 38 -9.27 -12.03 -3.69
N LEU A 39 -9.08 -11.76 -2.40
CA LEU A 39 -9.33 -10.46 -1.79
C LEU A 39 -8.05 -9.96 -1.13
N ASN A 40 -7.94 -8.64 -0.97
CA ASN A 40 -6.77 -8.12 -0.26
C ASN A 40 -6.86 -8.43 1.24
N ALA A 41 -5.72 -8.35 1.93
CA ALA A 41 -5.61 -8.69 3.34
C ALA A 41 -6.10 -7.56 4.27
N GLY A 42 -6.50 -6.42 3.73
CA GLY A 42 -7.01 -5.28 4.49
C GLY A 42 -5.98 -4.24 4.85
N TYR A 43 -4.72 -4.44 4.48
CA TYR A 43 -3.63 -3.50 4.76
C TYR A 43 -2.63 -3.46 3.61
N ALA A 44 -1.90 -2.35 3.52
CA ALA A 44 -0.87 -2.16 2.50
C ALA A 44 0.37 -1.52 3.12
N PHE A 45 1.52 -1.82 2.54
CA PHE A 45 2.79 -1.20 2.90
C PHE A 45 3.15 -0.15 1.86
N ILE A 46 3.59 1.00 2.34
CA ILE A 46 4.11 2.06 1.47
C ILE A 46 5.33 2.68 2.15
N ASN A 47 6.38 2.90 1.38
CA ASN A 47 7.55 3.61 1.86
C ASN A 47 7.72 4.90 1.08
N PHE A 48 7.69 6.02 1.77
CA PHE A 48 7.85 7.34 1.16
C PHE A 48 9.31 7.73 1.05
N LYS A 49 9.62 8.56 0.07
CA LYS A 49 10.99 9.03 -0.18
C LYS A 49 11.47 10.04 0.86
N SER A 50 10.56 10.70 1.57
CA SER A 50 10.93 11.67 2.61
C SER A 50 9.90 11.70 3.73
N ALA A 51 10.34 12.13 4.92
CA ALA A 51 9.47 12.29 6.10
C ALA A 51 8.39 13.34 5.89
N LYS A 52 8.68 14.40 5.14
CA LYS A 52 7.70 15.44 4.84
C LYS A 52 6.50 14.89 4.09
N LEU A 53 6.73 13.98 3.14
CA LEU A 53 5.66 13.34 2.39
C LEU A 53 4.79 12.45 3.27
N ILE A 54 5.39 11.80 4.27
CA ILE A 54 4.65 11.00 5.26
C ILE A 54 3.67 11.89 6.03
N ILE A 55 4.12 13.03 6.48
CA ILE A 55 3.29 13.96 7.25
C ILE A 55 2.08 14.42 6.43
N ASN A 56 2.31 14.83 5.19
CA ASN A 56 1.23 15.27 4.31
C ASN A 56 0.23 14.14 4.04
N PHE A 57 0.72 12.95 3.79
CA PHE A 57 -0.10 11.77 3.55
C PHE A 57 -0.96 11.44 4.76
N PHE A 58 -0.37 11.47 5.94
CA PHE A 58 -1.07 11.22 7.20
C PHE A 58 -2.19 12.24 7.42
N LEU A 59 -1.90 13.53 7.25
CA LEU A 59 -2.89 14.59 7.45
C LEU A 59 -4.07 14.49 6.49
N GLU A 60 -3.83 14.01 5.28
CA GLU A 60 -4.90 13.85 4.28
C GLU A 60 -5.76 12.61 4.49
N LEU A 61 -5.15 11.48 4.84
CA LEU A 61 -5.82 10.18 4.78
C LEU A 61 -6.18 9.57 6.13
N GLU A 62 -5.47 9.90 7.20
CA GLU A 62 -5.76 9.33 8.51
C GLU A 62 -7.17 9.65 8.94
N ASN A 63 -7.90 8.62 9.34
CA ASN A 63 -9.26 8.73 9.86
C ASN A 63 -10.27 9.31 8.86
N GLN A 64 -9.97 9.21 7.56
CA GLN A 64 -10.86 9.67 6.50
C GLN A 64 -11.61 8.53 5.85
N PRO A 65 -12.86 8.75 5.41
CA PRO A 65 -13.59 7.70 4.70
C PRO A 65 -12.92 7.35 3.38
N TRP A 66 -13.02 6.07 3.01
CA TRP A 66 -12.61 5.64 1.68
C TRP A 66 -13.62 6.16 0.65
N ASP A 67 -13.14 6.92 -0.31
CA ASP A 67 -13.98 7.47 -1.39
C ASP A 67 -13.96 6.50 -2.58
N LEU A 68 -14.55 5.33 -2.36
CA LEU A 68 -14.57 4.24 -3.34
C LEU A 68 -15.97 3.62 -3.41
N PRO A 69 -16.35 3.09 -4.59
CA PRO A 69 -17.62 2.36 -4.71
C PRO A 69 -17.67 1.14 -3.79
N ASN A 70 -18.81 0.90 -3.20
CA ASN A 70 -19.10 -0.28 -2.37
C ASN A 70 -18.21 -0.41 -1.12
N CYS A 71 -17.73 0.71 -0.60
CA CYS A 71 -16.90 0.74 0.63
C CYS A 71 -17.72 0.97 1.91
N GLY A 72 -18.99 1.33 1.79
CA GLY A 72 -19.81 1.63 2.95
C GLY A 72 -19.21 2.77 3.77
N ASN A 73 -19.15 2.55 5.09
CA ASN A 73 -18.62 3.54 6.04
C ASN A 73 -17.19 3.27 6.47
N LYS A 74 -16.45 2.49 5.70
CA LYS A 74 -15.05 2.19 6.07
C LYS A 74 -14.19 3.43 6.04
N ILE A 75 -13.31 3.51 7.03
CA ILE A 75 -12.42 4.65 7.26
C ILE A 75 -10.97 4.18 7.14
N CYS A 76 -10.15 4.97 6.46
CA CYS A 76 -8.74 4.70 6.31
C CYS A 76 -7.99 5.00 7.62
N TYR A 77 -7.15 4.07 8.06
CA TYR A 77 -6.26 4.26 9.20
C TYR A 77 -4.82 4.07 8.76
N LEU A 78 -3.93 4.90 9.31
CA LEU A 78 -2.51 4.82 9.03
C LEU A 78 -1.73 4.51 10.29
N SER A 79 -0.67 3.71 10.16
CA SER A 79 0.23 3.43 11.28
C SER A 79 1.64 3.19 10.75
N TYR A 80 2.62 3.26 11.64
CA TYR A 80 3.97 2.85 11.28
C TYR A 80 4.01 1.35 11.06
N ALA A 81 4.72 0.93 10.03
CA ALA A 81 4.96 -0.48 9.78
C ALA A 81 6.04 -0.99 10.75
N ARG A 82 6.04 -2.29 10.99
CA ARG A 82 7.04 -2.95 11.82
C ARG A 82 8.44 -2.85 11.18
N ILE A 83 8.49 -2.99 9.86
CA ILE A 83 9.72 -2.88 9.09
C ILE A 83 9.69 -1.53 8.40
N GLN A 84 10.73 -0.72 8.64
CA GLN A 84 10.80 0.63 8.09
C GLN A 84 12.08 0.84 7.30
N GLY A 85 12.00 1.78 6.35
CA GLY A 85 13.10 2.11 5.46
C GLY A 85 13.09 1.27 4.20
N PHE A 86 13.44 1.90 3.10
CA PHE A 86 13.40 1.28 1.78
C PHE A 86 14.23 0.00 1.70
N ARG A 87 15.48 0.06 2.21
CA ARG A 87 16.38 -1.08 2.17
C ARG A 87 15.86 -2.27 2.97
N SER A 88 15.39 -2.01 4.19
CA SER A 88 14.87 -3.07 5.07
C SER A 88 13.62 -3.73 4.49
N ILE A 89 12.74 -2.94 3.92
CA ILE A 89 11.52 -3.45 3.28
C ILE A 89 11.86 -4.31 2.07
N CYS A 90 12.76 -3.83 1.21
CA CYS A 90 13.17 -4.59 0.02
C CYS A 90 13.83 -5.92 0.40
N GLU A 91 14.71 -5.91 1.40
CA GLU A 91 15.36 -7.14 1.87
C GLU A 91 14.35 -8.14 2.43
N HIS A 92 13.36 -7.66 3.18
CA HIS A 92 12.33 -8.51 3.74
C HIS A 92 11.50 -9.21 2.65
N PHE A 93 11.01 -8.46 1.67
CA PHE A 93 10.16 -9.01 0.63
C PHE A 93 10.92 -9.73 -0.49
N GLU A 94 12.19 -9.43 -0.69
CA GLU A 94 13.03 -10.12 -1.66
C GLU A 94 13.12 -11.62 -1.39
N LYS A 95 13.12 -12.00 -0.10
CA LYS A 95 13.16 -13.40 0.34
C LYS A 95 11.78 -14.05 0.38
N SER A 96 10.72 -13.29 0.13
CA SER A 96 9.36 -13.78 0.16
C SER A 96 8.99 -14.44 -1.17
N ASN A 97 8.13 -15.46 -1.09
CA ASN A 97 7.60 -16.13 -2.27
C ASN A 97 6.75 -15.20 -3.15
N ILE A 98 6.29 -14.07 -2.61
CA ILE A 98 5.47 -13.12 -3.37
C ILE A 98 6.23 -12.54 -4.58
N MET A 99 7.55 -12.40 -4.48
CA MET A 99 8.36 -11.89 -5.60
C MET A 99 8.47 -12.87 -6.74
N LYS A 100 8.07 -14.13 -6.52
CA LYS A 100 8.09 -15.19 -7.53
C LYS A 100 6.76 -15.33 -8.28
N GLN A 101 5.77 -14.51 -7.94
CA GLN A 101 4.49 -14.54 -8.64
C GLN A 101 4.64 -14.11 -10.09
N ILE A 102 3.87 -14.74 -10.97
CA ILE A 102 3.90 -14.44 -12.42
C ILE A 102 3.20 -13.12 -12.72
N ASP A 103 2.11 -12.84 -12.02
CA ASP A 103 1.31 -11.64 -12.24
C ASP A 103 1.94 -10.44 -11.51
N ASP A 104 2.48 -9.50 -12.28
CA ASP A 104 3.10 -8.29 -11.74
C ASP A 104 2.13 -7.40 -10.97
N LYS A 105 0.83 -7.55 -11.21
CA LYS A 105 -0.20 -6.74 -10.53
C LYS A 105 -0.32 -7.06 -9.04
N VAL A 106 0.15 -8.24 -8.61
CA VAL A 106 0.09 -8.66 -7.20
C VAL A 106 1.44 -8.62 -6.51
N LYS A 107 2.51 -8.33 -7.23
CA LYS A 107 3.85 -8.20 -6.64
C LYS A 107 4.06 -6.85 -5.99
N PRO A 108 4.96 -6.77 -5.00
CA PRO A 108 5.40 -5.46 -4.52
C PRO A 108 5.97 -4.60 -5.65
N ILE A 109 5.69 -3.32 -5.59
CA ILE A 109 6.22 -2.34 -6.55
C ILE A 109 7.43 -1.68 -5.92
N ILE A 110 8.56 -1.77 -6.58
CA ILE A 110 9.82 -1.20 -6.14
C ILE A 110 10.31 -0.23 -7.21
N ILE A 111 10.54 1.02 -6.83
CA ILE A 111 10.99 2.06 -7.75
C ILE A 111 12.41 2.45 -7.36
N LEU A 112 13.34 2.18 -8.27
CA LEU A 112 14.74 2.54 -8.10
C LEU A 112 15.01 3.84 -8.85
N ASP A 113 15.48 4.84 -8.15
CA ASP A 113 15.87 6.12 -8.74
C ASP A 113 17.36 6.17 -9.02
#